data_e30379f4096c1415365a292aa68f2265
#
_entry.id   e30379f4096c1415365a292aa68f2265
#
_cell.length_a   1.000
_cell.length_b   1.000
_cell.length_c   1.000
_cell.angle_alpha   90.00
_cell.angle_beta   90.00
_cell.angle_gamma   90.00
#
_symmetry.space_group_name_H-M   'P 1'
#
loop_
_entity.id
_entity.type
_entity.pdbx_description
1 polymer ?
#
loop_
_entity_poly.entity_id
_entity_poly.type
_entity_poly.pdbx_seq_one_letter_code
_entity_poly.pdbx_strand_id
1 'polypeptide(L)'
;METPPAPRRAERDVFDRLETVPRASERPWGDGTYRRRILVRRAGARAWGELEDDFHHFRVELRHDGSLVTDVVGSGLRSPWTTCLDAGVPLRDLVGTPLTTGPLALSHLDARQNCTHMFDLAGLIVTHAARGVDGDRVYDIAVDDPAVDDPAVDDPAVDGPEGGTGSRAARLWRDGEPVLDWRLRDRTVLSPAEWVDVPLWQRFIPWAADHLDDDLGEAAVALRRACDIAHGRQGDLDLFDRAAALPHGMDGICHSMQPSTAPVALRNIGSGRDFTDHAELLLADFDRRT
;
A
#
# COMPACT_ATOMS: atom_id res chain seq x y z
N MET A 1 -3.29 1.42 31.48
CA MET A 1 -2.58 1.36 30.19
C MET A 1 -2.30 -0.11 29.96
N GLU A 2 -3.08 -0.77 29.10
CA GLU A 2 -2.87 -2.18 28.79
C GLU A 2 -1.58 -2.33 27.96
N THR A 3 -0.73 -3.25 28.41
CA THR A 3 0.50 -3.57 27.65
C THR A 3 0.10 -4.34 26.39
N PRO A 4 0.57 -3.95 25.21
CA PRO A 4 0.27 -4.69 23.98
C PRO A 4 0.77 -6.14 24.12
N PRO A 5 0.08 -7.12 23.51
CA PRO A 5 0.50 -8.50 23.54
C PRO A 5 1.91 -8.67 22.94
N ALA A 6 2.68 -9.64 23.45
CA ALA A 6 4.01 -9.92 22.93
C ALA A 6 3.93 -10.27 21.42
N PRO A 7 4.87 -9.77 20.59
CA PRO A 7 4.86 -10.03 19.15
C PRO A 7 4.99 -11.53 18.85
N ARG A 8 4.24 -11.99 17.83
CA ARG A 8 4.36 -13.36 17.32
C ARG A 8 5.76 -13.61 16.74
N ARG A 9 6.18 -14.87 16.60
CA ARG A 9 7.52 -15.21 16.09
C ARG A 9 7.82 -14.56 14.72
N ALA A 10 6.88 -14.65 13.78
CA ALA A 10 7.03 -14.06 12.45
C ALA A 10 7.16 -12.52 12.49
N GLU A 11 6.51 -11.86 13.44
CA GLU A 11 6.64 -10.42 13.67
C GLU A 11 8.03 -10.09 14.22
N ARG A 12 8.56 -10.87 15.18
CA ARG A 12 9.91 -10.67 15.70
C ARG A 12 10.97 -10.79 14.61
N ASP A 13 10.88 -11.82 13.77
CA ASP A 13 11.83 -12.03 12.66
C ASP A 13 11.84 -10.83 11.68
N VAL A 14 10.68 -10.17 11.45
CA VAL A 14 10.62 -8.95 10.63
C VAL A 14 11.29 -7.77 11.33
N PHE A 15 11.05 -7.55 12.61
CA PHE A 15 11.68 -6.45 13.35
C PHE A 15 13.19 -6.62 13.47
N ASP A 16 13.68 -7.85 13.72
CA ASP A 16 15.11 -8.16 13.79
C ASP A 16 15.81 -7.84 12.44
N ARG A 17 15.18 -8.18 11.32
CA ARG A 17 15.69 -7.82 9.97
C ARG A 17 15.80 -6.30 9.76
N LEU A 18 14.89 -5.54 10.36
CA LEU A 18 14.78 -4.09 10.20
C LEU A 18 15.49 -3.30 11.32
N GLU A 19 16.28 -3.95 12.16
CA GLU A 19 16.96 -3.29 13.28
C GLU A 19 17.85 -2.13 12.83
N THR A 20 18.49 -2.24 11.66
CA THR A 20 19.37 -1.22 11.08
C THR A 20 18.65 -0.19 10.23
N VAL A 21 17.36 -0.38 9.93
CA VAL A 21 16.56 0.57 9.13
C VAL A 21 16.05 1.68 10.05
N PRO A 22 16.36 2.96 9.78
CA PRO A 22 15.90 4.09 10.59
C PRO A 22 14.37 4.13 10.73
N ARG A 23 13.88 4.82 11.76
CA ARG A 23 12.44 5.09 11.86
C ARG A 23 12.03 6.13 10.82
N ALA A 24 10.80 6.02 10.32
CA ALA A 24 10.26 6.97 9.35
C ALA A 24 10.27 8.43 9.88
N SER A 25 10.09 8.63 11.19
CA SER A 25 10.12 9.94 11.85
C SER A 25 11.53 10.53 12.04
N GLU A 26 12.59 9.76 11.79
CA GLU A 26 13.97 10.26 11.95
C GLU A 26 14.47 11.05 10.73
N ARG A 27 13.82 10.90 9.57
CA ARG A 27 14.14 11.67 8.36
C ARG A 27 13.18 12.86 8.22
N PRO A 28 13.69 14.08 8.02
CA PRO A 28 12.86 15.25 7.74
C PRO A 28 12.01 15.03 6.47
N TRP A 29 10.78 15.52 6.51
CA TRP A 29 9.93 15.58 5.33
C TRP A 29 10.56 16.48 4.25
N GLY A 30 10.58 16.01 3.02
CA GLY A 30 11.26 16.67 1.89
C GLY A 30 12.58 16.02 1.48
N ASP A 31 13.21 15.22 2.35
CA ASP A 31 14.54 14.66 2.14
C ASP A 31 14.54 13.16 1.80
N GLY A 32 13.37 12.55 1.64
CA GLY A 32 13.28 11.12 1.50
C GLY A 32 12.42 10.64 0.33
N THR A 33 12.32 9.32 0.25
CA THR A 33 11.52 8.61 -0.74
C THR A 33 10.75 7.51 -0.02
N TYR A 34 9.43 7.56 -0.05
CA TYR A 34 8.61 6.43 0.33
C TYR A 34 8.88 5.25 -0.59
N ARG A 35 9.09 4.07 -0.01
CA ARG A 35 9.35 2.84 -0.76
C ARG A 35 8.30 1.80 -0.47
N ARG A 36 7.92 1.06 -1.51
CA ARG A 36 7.03 -0.10 -1.41
C ARG A 36 7.47 -1.18 -2.37
N ARG A 37 7.49 -2.42 -1.88
CA ARG A 37 7.59 -3.62 -2.72
C ARG A 37 6.35 -4.49 -2.52
N ILE A 38 5.79 -4.98 -3.62
CA ILE A 38 4.75 -5.99 -3.64
C ILE A 38 5.29 -7.17 -4.44
N LEU A 39 5.24 -8.37 -3.86
CA LEU A 39 5.58 -9.60 -4.54
C LEU A 39 4.38 -10.53 -4.50
N VAL A 40 3.96 -11.01 -5.66
CA VAL A 40 2.88 -11.98 -5.83
C VAL A 40 3.44 -13.22 -6.48
N ARG A 41 3.10 -14.39 -5.96
CA ARG A 41 3.54 -15.70 -6.46
C ARG A 41 2.34 -16.62 -6.67
N ARG A 42 2.40 -17.42 -7.73
CA ARG A 42 1.45 -18.49 -8.01
C ARG A 42 2.16 -19.83 -8.16
N ALA A 43 1.57 -20.89 -7.61
CA ALA A 43 1.98 -22.27 -7.84
C ALA A 43 0.74 -23.17 -7.84
N GLY A 44 0.33 -23.62 -9.02
CA GLY A 44 -0.86 -24.44 -9.19
C GLY A 44 -2.15 -23.75 -8.69
N ALA A 45 -2.84 -24.35 -7.74
CA ALA A 45 -4.09 -23.86 -7.14
C ALA A 45 -3.87 -22.91 -5.94
N ARG A 46 -2.64 -22.51 -5.66
CA ARG A 46 -2.27 -21.60 -4.59
C ARG A 46 -1.67 -20.33 -5.19
N ALA A 47 -2.11 -19.17 -4.69
CA ALA A 47 -1.47 -17.91 -4.98
C ALA A 47 -1.33 -17.09 -3.69
N TRP A 48 -0.21 -16.39 -3.52
CA TRP A 48 0.05 -15.60 -2.31
C TRP A 48 0.94 -14.42 -2.64
N GLY A 49 1.00 -13.47 -1.73
CA GLY A 49 1.87 -12.34 -1.89
C GLY A 49 2.12 -11.62 -0.58
N GLU A 50 3.10 -10.75 -0.60
CA GLU A 50 3.41 -9.83 0.48
C GLU A 50 3.55 -8.41 -0.08
N LEU A 51 3.17 -7.46 0.75
CA LEU A 51 3.37 -6.04 0.55
C LEU A 51 4.13 -5.50 1.74
N GLU A 52 5.27 -4.86 1.49
CA GLU A 52 6.02 -4.15 2.51
C GLU A 52 6.31 -2.72 2.06
N ASP A 53 6.13 -1.75 2.98
CA ASP A 53 6.45 -0.35 2.77
C ASP A 53 6.95 0.30 4.08
N ASP A 54 7.14 1.61 4.10
CA ASP A 54 7.61 2.35 5.27
C ASP A 54 6.78 2.07 6.54
N PHE A 55 5.48 1.79 6.41
CA PHE A 55 4.55 1.66 7.54
C PHE A 55 3.97 0.27 7.72
N HIS A 56 3.99 -0.56 6.68
CA HIS A 56 3.23 -1.81 6.64
C HIS A 56 4.08 -2.98 6.17
N HIS A 57 3.74 -4.18 6.66
CA HIS A 57 4.11 -5.45 6.08
C HIS A 57 2.95 -6.42 6.24
N PHE A 58 2.30 -6.77 5.14
CA PHE A 58 1.15 -7.66 5.09
C PHE A 58 1.40 -8.83 4.16
N ARG A 59 0.76 -9.95 4.48
CA ARG A 59 0.71 -11.16 3.66
C ARG A 59 -0.73 -11.54 3.39
N VAL A 60 -1.04 -11.96 2.16
CA VAL A 60 -2.30 -12.60 1.78
C VAL A 60 -1.98 -13.86 1.03
N GLU A 61 -2.71 -14.93 1.35
CA GLU A 61 -2.68 -16.21 0.63
C GLU A 61 -4.10 -16.58 0.24
N LEU A 62 -4.29 -17.07 -0.97
CA LEU A 62 -5.55 -17.62 -1.44
C LEU A 62 -5.35 -18.98 -2.10
N ARG A 63 -6.44 -19.79 -2.09
CA ARG A 63 -6.60 -21.01 -2.89
C ARG A 63 -7.71 -20.81 -3.89
N HIS A 64 -7.62 -21.49 -5.03
CA HIS A 64 -8.61 -21.42 -6.09
C HIS A 64 -8.78 -22.77 -6.78
N ASP A 65 -9.94 -22.97 -7.42
CA ASP A 65 -10.26 -24.18 -8.21
C ASP A 65 -9.98 -24.01 -9.71
N GLY A 66 -9.37 -22.89 -10.09
CA GLY A 66 -9.12 -22.48 -11.48
C GLY A 66 -10.14 -21.48 -12.02
N SER A 67 -11.25 -21.27 -11.30
CA SER A 67 -12.32 -20.34 -11.68
C SER A 67 -12.69 -19.38 -10.55
N LEU A 68 -12.75 -19.89 -9.32
CA LEU A 68 -13.19 -19.15 -8.13
C LEU A 68 -12.15 -19.24 -7.02
N VAL A 69 -12.08 -18.21 -6.18
CA VAL A 69 -11.39 -18.25 -4.89
C VAL A 69 -12.14 -19.21 -3.96
N THR A 70 -11.43 -20.19 -3.40
CA THR A 70 -12.02 -21.21 -2.50
C THR A 70 -11.61 -21.01 -1.04
N ASP A 71 -10.52 -20.31 -0.77
CA ASP A 71 -10.07 -19.98 0.58
C ASP A 71 -9.17 -18.74 0.53
N VAL A 72 -9.12 -17.95 1.62
CA VAL A 72 -8.27 -16.78 1.75
C VAL A 72 -7.87 -16.54 3.19
N VAL A 73 -6.59 -16.19 3.39
CA VAL A 73 -6.02 -15.82 4.69
C VAL A 73 -5.18 -14.57 4.53
N GLY A 74 -5.48 -13.54 5.33
CA GLY A 74 -4.66 -12.33 5.46
C GLY A 74 -4.00 -12.27 6.83
N SER A 75 -2.77 -11.78 6.90
CA SER A 75 -2.03 -11.57 8.14
C SER A 75 -1.18 -10.31 8.11
N GLY A 76 -1.13 -9.59 9.23
CA GLY A 76 -0.20 -8.48 9.45
C GLY A 76 1.09 -9.00 10.06
N LEU A 77 2.22 -8.54 9.55
CA LEU A 77 3.57 -8.82 10.06
C LEU A 77 4.17 -7.58 10.72
N ARG A 78 3.93 -6.40 10.16
CA ARG A 78 4.27 -5.09 10.71
C ARG A 78 3.19 -4.09 10.28
N SER A 79 2.71 -3.30 11.20
CA SER A 79 1.60 -2.38 10.92
C SER A 79 1.52 -1.25 11.94
N PRO A 80 0.90 -0.11 11.60
CA PRO A 80 0.80 1.04 12.49
C PRO A 80 -0.12 0.81 13.71
N TRP A 81 -1.14 -0.05 13.59
CA TRP A 81 -2.16 -0.23 14.61
C TRP A 81 -2.34 -1.71 14.98
N THR A 82 -2.64 -1.97 16.25
CA THR A 82 -2.85 -3.34 16.75
C THR A 82 -3.97 -4.08 16.03
N THR A 83 -5.03 -3.39 15.63
CA THR A 83 -6.17 -3.96 14.90
C THR A 83 -5.89 -4.30 13.45
N CYS A 84 -4.77 -3.81 12.87
CA CYS A 84 -4.36 -4.21 11.52
C CYS A 84 -3.98 -5.70 11.44
N LEU A 85 -3.56 -6.32 12.56
CA LEU A 85 -3.20 -7.73 12.59
C LEU A 85 -4.40 -8.65 12.29
N ASP A 86 -5.59 -8.23 12.71
CA ASP A 86 -6.84 -8.98 12.55
C ASP A 86 -7.66 -8.53 11.33
N ALA A 87 -7.17 -7.54 10.60
CA ALA A 87 -7.83 -6.98 9.42
C ALA A 87 -7.83 -7.94 8.20
N GLY A 88 -7.29 -9.15 8.34
CA GLY A 88 -7.46 -10.25 7.39
C GLY A 88 -8.80 -10.98 7.48
N VAL A 89 -9.57 -10.81 8.57
CA VAL A 89 -10.85 -11.51 8.76
C VAL A 89 -11.89 -11.12 7.71
N PRO A 90 -12.10 -9.84 7.34
CA PRO A 90 -13.04 -9.44 6.30
C PRO A 90 -12.67 -9.95 4.89
N LEU A 91 -11.41 -10.32 4.64
CA LEU A 91 -11.02 -10.90 3.35
C LEU A 91 -11.74 -12.22 3.03
N ARG A 92 -12.36 -12.87 4.01
CA ARG A 92 -13.15 -14.11 3.78
C ARG A 92 -14.31 -13.90 2.82
N ASP A 93 -14.76 -12.66 2.64
CA ASP A 93 -15.79 -12.30 1.66
C ASP A 93 -15.30 -12.47 0.20
N LEU A 94 -13.98 -12.67 -0.01
CA LEU A 94 -13.43 -13.03 -1.32
C LEU A 94 -13.74 -14.46 -1.73
N VAL A 95 -14.12 -15.36 -0.81
CA VAL A 95 -14.48 -16.75 -1.16
C VAL A 95 -15.68 -16.72 -2.10
N GLY A 96 -15.55 -17.39 -3.24
CA GLY A 96 -16.53 -17.36 -4.33
C GLY A 96 -16.31 -16.25 -5.37
N THR A 97 -15.32 -15.38 -5.17
CA THR A 97 -14.95 -14.37 -6.19
C THR A 97 -14.37 -15.07 -7.43
N PRO A 98 -14.85 -14.70 -8.64
CA PRO A 98 -14.26 -15.19 -9.89
C PRO A 98 -12.80 -14.75 -10.04
N LEU A 99 -11.96 -15.62 -10.59
CA LEU A 99 -10.62 -15.24 -11.03
C LEU A 99 -10.76 -14.40 -12.31
N THR A 100 -10.50 -13.09 -12.19
CA THR A 100 -10.53 -12.14 -13.30
C THR A 100 -9.29 -11.27 -13.29
N THR A 101 -8.88 -10.79 -14.46
CA THR A 101 -7.78 -9.82 -14.59
C THR A 101 -8.29 -8.39 -14.43
N GLY A 102 -7.37 -7.45 -14.25
CA GLY A 102 -7.62 -6.03 -14.29
C GLY A 102 -8.03 -5.38 -12.97
N PRO A 103 -8.11 -4.04 -12.94
CA PRO A 103 -8.27 -3.27 -11.70
C PRO A 103 -9.64 -3.42 -11.04
N LEU A 104 -10.65 -3.98 -11.73
CA LEU A 104 -12.00 -4.21 -11.17
C LEU A 104 -12.20 -5.59 -10.55
N ALA A 105 -11.17 -6.44 -10.46
CA ALA A 105 -11.29 -7.83 -9.99
C ALA A 105 -12.07 -7.97 -8.66
N LEU A 106 -11.94 -7.01 -7.74
CA LEU A 106 -12.64 -7.00 -6.45
C LEU A 106 -13.68 -5.89 -6.31
N SER A 107 -14.13 -5.27 -7.39
CA SER A 107 -15.03 -4.09 -7.36
C SER A 107 -16.43 -4.37 -6.78
N HIS A 108 -16.82 -5.64 -6.65
CA HIS A 108 -18.09 -6.07 -6.06
C HIS A 108 -18.05 -6.11 -4.52
N LEU A 109 -16.88 -5.90 -3.90
CA LEU A 109 -16.67 -5.91 -2.46
C LEU A 109 -16.41 -4.50 -1.93
N ASP A 110 -16.74 -4.26 -0.65
CA ASP A 110 -16.47 -2.98 0.00
C ASP A 110 -15.04 -2.95 0.57
N ALA A 111 -14.13 -2.29 -0.15
CA ALA A 111 -12.74 -2.12 0.28
C ALA A 111 -12.59 -1.42 1.64
N ARG A 112 -13.57 -0.58 2.07
CA ARG A 112 -13.49 0.18 3.32
C ARG A 112 -13.70 -0.68 4.56
N GLN A 113 -14.39 -1.81 4.43
CA GLN A 113 -14.55 -2.78 5.52
C GLN A 113 -13.26 -3.59 5.74
N ASN A 114 -12.35 -3.57 4.77
CA ASN A 114 -11.10 -4.30 4.78
C ASN A 114 -9.90 -3.41 5.20
N CYS A 115 -8.77 -4.03 5.51
CA CYS A 115 -7.48 -3.37 5.40
C CYS A 115 -7.25 -3.05 3.92
N THR A 116 -7.12 -1.78 3.55
CA THR A 116 -6.95 -1.38 2.15
C THR A 116 -5.71 -2.00 1.51
N HIS A 117 -4.63 -2.20 2.28
CA HIS A 117 -3.40 -2.84 1.80
C HIS A 117 -3.58 -4.34 1.52
N MET A 118 -4.23 -5.07 2.44
CA MET A 118 -4.53 -6.49 2.22
C MET A 118 -5.53 -6.68 1.08
N PHE A 119 -6.50 -5.76 0.94
CA PHE A 119 -7.49 -5.80 -0.12
C PHE A 119 -6.86 -5.55 -1.50
N ASP A 120 -6.01 -4.51 -1.62
CA ASP A 120 -5.28 -4.22 -2.85
C ASP A 120 -4.33 -5.38 -3.22
N LEU A 121 -3.61 -5.94 -2.23
CA LEU A 121 -2.76 -7.12 -2.41
C LEU A 121 -3.57 -8.34 -2.88
N ALA A 122 -4.73 -8.59 -2.28
CA ALA A 122 -5.62 -9.69 -2.69
C ALA A 122 -6.10 -9.51 -4.14
N GLY A 123 -6.40 -8.27 -4.56
CA GLY A 123 -6.74 -7.95 -5.95
C GLY A 123 -5.62 -8.35 -6.92
N LEU A 124 -4.38 -7.97 -6.62
CA LEU A 124 -3.22 -8.36 -7.43
C LEU A 124 -2.98 -9.88 -7.46
N ILE A 125 -3.23 -10.57 -6.33
CA ILE A 125 -3.11 -12.03 -6.27
C ILE A 125 -4.21 -12.72 -7.11
N VAL A 126 -5.46 -12.25 -7.04
CA VAL A 126 -6.57 -12.77 -7.85
C VAL A 126 -6.26 -12.61 -9.33
N THR A 127 -5.79 -11.43 -9.75
CA THR A 127 -5.46 -11.17 -11.16
C THR A 127 -4.26 -11.98 -11.64
N HIS A 128 -3.24 -12.16 -10.78
CA HIS A 128 -2.10 -13.03 -11.12
C HIS A 128 -2.52 -14.51 -11.24
N ALA A 129 -3.39 -14.98 -10.33
CA ALA A 129 -3.99 -16.32 -10.43
C ALA A 129 -4.82 -16.49 -11.71
N ALA A 130 -5.60 -15.48 -12.10
CA ALA A 130 -6.41 -15.48 -13.32
C ALA A 130 -5.58 -15.59 -14.60
N ARG A 131 -4.37 -15.01 -14.64
CA ARG A 131 -3.45 -15.16 -15.78
C ARG A 131 -2.96 -16.58 -15.99
N GLY A 132 -3.02 -17.43 -14.97
CA GLY A 132 -2.68 -18.84 -15.07
C GLY A 132 -1.19 -19.14 -15.25
N VAL A 133 -0.31 -18.16 -15.08
CA VAL A 133 1.15 -18.31 -15.20
C VAL A 133 1.74 -18.51 -13.81
N ASP A 134 2.47 -19.62 -13.60
CA ASP A 134 3.20 -19.86 -12.37
C ASP A 134 4.45 -18.99 -12.30
N GLY A 135 4.85 -18.59 -11.09
CA GLY A 135 6.02 -17.77 -10.84
C GLY A 135 5.68 -16.46 -10.11
N ASP A 136 6.62 -15.56 -10.14
CA ASP A 136 6.56 -14.28 -9.41
C ASP A 136 6.15 -13.13 -10.31
N ARG A 137 5.49 -12.12 -9.70
CA ARG A 137 5.36 -10.77 -10.23
C ARG A 137 5.72 -9.80 -9.13
N VAL A 138 6.64 -8.89 -9.43
CA VAL A 138 7.17 -7.93 -8.47
C VAL A 138 6.83 -6.51 -8.91
N TYR A 139 6.31 -5.71 -7.99
CA TYR A 139 6.13 -4.27 -8.16
C TYR A 139 7.03 -3.54 -7.16
N ASP A 140 7.97 -2.75 -7.68
CA ASP A 140 8.79 -1.82 -6.91
C ASP A 140 8.26 -0.40 -7.11
N ILE A 141 7.99 0.31 -6.03
CA ILE A 141 7.39 1.64 -6.08
C ILE A 141 8.22 2.61 -5.24
N ALA A 142 8.43 3.79 -5.80
CA ALA A 142 9.09 4.91 -5.16
C ALA A 142 8.27 6.18 -5.32
N VAL A 143 7.99 6.88 -4.21
CA VAL A 143 7.34 8.19 -4.22
C VAL A 143 8.21 9.15 -3.43
N ASP A 144 8.81 10.11 -4.12
CA ASP A 144 9.69 11.08 -3.47
C ASP A 144 8.87 12.00 -2.54
N ASP A 145 9.45 12.45 -1.44
CA ASP A 145 8.87 13.53 -0.67
C ASP A 145 8.86 14.81 -1.55
N PRO A 146 7.89 15.74 -1.40
CA PRO A 146 7.86 16.95 -2.20
C PRO A 146 9.11 17.79 -1.95
N ALA A 147 9.72 18.32 -3.01
CA ALA A 147 10.83 19.25 -2.88
C ALA A 147 10.37 20.52 -2.14
N VAL A 148 11.12 20.92 -1.13
CA VAL A 148 10.79 22.09 -0.28
C VAL A 148 10.95 23.40 -1.04
N ASP A 149 11.81 23.43 -2.08
CA ASP A 149 12.11 24.59 -2.90
C ASP A 149 12.18 24.20 -4.39
N ASP A 150 11.06 24.09 -5.07
CA ASP A 150 11.03 24.02 -6.53
C ASP A 150 10.64 25.42 -7.08
N PRO A 151 11.62 26.30 -7.46
CA PRO A 151 11.34 27.64 -7.94
C PRO A 151 10.63 27.68 -9.31
N ALA A 152 10.42 26.53 -9.95
CA ALA A 152 9.68 26.44 -11.21
C ALA A 152 8.16 26.51 -10.98
N VAL A 153 7.69 26.74 -9.75
CA VAL A 153 6.30 26.58 -9.35
C VAL A 153 5.78 27.75 -8.50
N ASP A 154 6.22 28.97 -8.80
CA ASP A 154 5.53 30.19 -8.32
C ASP A 154 4.23 30.41 -9.14
N ASP A 155 3.21 29.56 -8.91
CA ASP A 155 1.83 29.86 -9.31
C ASP A 155 1.03 30.21 -8.04
N PRO A 156 0.74 31.50 -7.80
CA PRO A 156 0.00 31.96 -6.61
C PRO A 156 -1.47 31.52 -6.57
N ALA A 157 -1.94 30.76 -7.58
CA ALA A 157 -3.33 30.28 -7.66
C ALA A 157 -3.57 28.93 -6.94
N VAL A 158 -2.55 28.33 -6.32
CA VAL A 158 -2.64 26.96 -5.73
C VAL A 158 -2.30 26.97 -4.22
N ASP A 159 -2.66 28.01 -3.50
CA ASP A 159 -2.60 28.02 -2.04
C ASP A 159 -3.80 27.24 -1.44
N GLY A 160 -3.63 25.93 -1.27
CA GLY A 160 -4.48 25.12 -0.41
C GLY A 160 -3.89 24.96 1.00
N PRO A 161 -4.71 24.72 2.06
CA PRO A 161 -4.26 24.69 3.46
C PRO A 161 -3.41 23.46 3.85
N GLU A 162 -2.97 22.65 2.92
CA GLU A 162 -2.16 21.44 3.18
C GLU A 162 -0.73 21.65 2.67
N GLY A 163 0.11 22.24 3.52
CA GLY A 163 1.46 22.70 3.30
C GLY A 163 2.42 21.71 2.61
N GLY A 164 2.66 21.95 1.35
CA GLY A 164 3.70 21.30 0.56
C GLY A 164 3.57 21.70 -0.90
N THR A 165 4.05 22.90 -1.28
CA THR A 165 3.92 23.43 -2.65
C THR A 165 4.82 22.76 -3.69
N GLY A 166 5.68 21.82 -3.28
CA GLY A 166 6.63 21.15 -4.16
C GLY A 166 6.03 20.04 -5.01
N SER A 167 6.52 19.87 -6.22
CA SER A 167 6.24 18.68 -7.02
C SER A 167 7.08 17.48 -6.56
N ARG A 168 6.57 16.26 -6.77
CA ARG A 168 7.26 15.03 -6.44
C ARG A 168 7.19 14.03 -7.58
N ALA A 169 8.15 13.11 -7.68
CA ALA A 169 8.08 12.01 -8.61
C ALA A 169 7.49 10.77 -7.93
N ALA A 170 6.70 10.02 -8.71
CA ALA A 170 6.18 8.71 -8.30
C ALA A 170 6.44 7.71 -9.42
N ARG A 171 7.17 6.64 -9.12
CA ARG A 171 7.65 5.67 -10.11
C ARG A 171 7.25 4.27 -9.72
N LEU A 172 6.98 3.46 -10.74
CA LEU A 172 6.71 2.04 -10.57
C LEU A 172 7.50 1.23 -11.59
N TRP A 173 8.17 0.21 -11.10
CA TRP A 173 8.80 -0.85 -11.89
C TRP A 173 8.03 -2.15 -11.68
N ARG A 174 7.89 -2.94 -12.74
CA ARG A 174 7.33 -4.29 -12.67
C ARG A 174 8.34 -5.27 -13.22
N ASP A 175 8.69 -6.27 -12.39
CA ASP A 175 9.68 -7.30 -12.72
C ASP A 175 11.03 -6.69 -13.17
N GLY A 176 11.40 -5.54 -12.55
CA GLY A 176 12.60 -4.78 -12.82
C GLY A 176 12.51 -3.77 -13.98
N GLU A 177 11.45 -3.82 -14.78
CA GLU A 177 11.26 -2.91 -15.92
C GLU A 177 10.41 -1.69 -15.52
N PRO A 178 10.77 -0.46 -15.95
CA PRO A 178 10.00 0.74 -15.67
C PRO A 178 8.64 0.69 -16.40
N VAL A 179 7.56 1.01 -15.66
CA VAL A 179 6.19 1.00 -16.19
C VAL A 179 5.54 2.37 -16.10
N LEU A 180 5.71 3.06 -14.98
CA LEU A 180 5.11 4.38 -14.73
C LEU A 180 6.13 5.31 -14.09
N ASP A 181 6.13 6.58 -14.56
CA ASP A 181 6.88 7.68 -13.96
C ASP A 181 6.02 8.95 -14.02
N TRP A 182 5.39 9.30 -12.88
CA TRP A 182 4.55 10.47 -12.77
C TRP A 182 5.26 11.60 -12.03
N ARG A 183 5.13 12.83 -12.54
CA ARG A 183 5.37 14.04 -11.79
C ARG A 183 4.05 14.52 -11.22
N LEU A 184 3.98 14.68 -9.91
CA LEU A 184 2.76 15.04 -9.19
C LEU A 184 2.96 16.34 -8.41
N ARG A 185 1.90 17.14 -8.34
CA ARG A 185 1.73 18.17 -7.32
C ARG A 185 0.42 17.87 -6.61
N ASP A 186 0.49 17.69 -5.29
CA ASP A 186 -0.64 17.25 -4.48
C ASP A 186 -1.31 16.00 -5.10
N ARG A 187 -2.52 16.18 -5.60
CA ARG A 187 -3.35 15.14 -6.20
C ARG A 187 -3.45 15.21 -7.74
N THR A 188 -2.60 15.99 -8.37
CA THR A 188 -2.63 16.22 -9.82
C THR A 188 -1.37 15.70 -10.48
N VAL A 189 -1.51 14.95 -11.57
CA VAL A 189 -0.39 14.56 -12.42
C VAL A 189 -0.04 15.73 -13.34
N LEU A 190 1.23 16.14 -13.31
CA LEU A 190 1.77 17.20 -14.14
C LEU A 190 2.41 16.65 -15.42
N SER A 191 2.93 15.43 -15.37
CA SER A 191 3.52 14.72 -16.51
C SER A 191 3.57 13.21 -16.23
N PRO A 192 3.63 12.36 -17.25
CA PRO A 192 3.59 12.70 -18.68
C PRO A 192 2.20 13.11 -19.16
N ALA A 193 2.10 13.69 -20.36
CA ALA A 193 0.91 14.37 -20.86
C ALA A 193 -0.36 13.50 -20.90
N GLU A 194 -0.23 12.21 -21.17
CA GLU A 194 -1.33 11.25 -21.21
C GLU A 194 -1.99 10.99 -19.85
N TRP A 195 -1.35 11.42 -18.76
CA TRP A 195 -1.85 11.31 -17.39
C TRP A 195 -2.34 12.62 -16.79
N VAL A 196 -2.13 13.74 -17.50
CA VAL A 196 -2.66 15.05 -17.08
C VAL A 196 -4.19 15.01 -17.14
N ASP A 197 -4.85 15.59 -16.13
CA ASP A 197 -6.29 15.58 -15.95
C ASP A 197 -6.95 14.22 -15.63
N VAL A 198 -6.16 13.17 -15.44
CA VAL A 198 -6.68 11.88 -14.96
C VAL A 198 -7.17 12.01 -13.51
N PRO A 199 -8.41 11.56 -13.21
CA PRO A 199 -9.01 11.71 -11.88
C PRO A 199 -8.43 10.72 -10.86
N LEU A 200 -7.17 10.88 -10.45
CA LEU A 200 -6.46 9.92 -9.59
C LEU A 200 -7.19 9.57 -8.29
N TRP A 201 -7.96 10.52 -7.72
CA TRP A 201 -8.56 10.34 -6.39
C TRP A 201 -10.04 9.95 -6.40
N GLN A 202 -10.77 10.36 -7.43
CA GLN A 202 -12.18 10.04 -7.56
C GLN A 202 -12.42 9.20 -8.82
N ARG A 203 -13.04 8.02 -8.66
CA ARG A 203 -13.37 7.13 -9.77
C ARG A 203 -12.15 6.63 -10.58
N PHE A 204 -10.96 6.66 -10.00
CA PHE A 204 -9.74 6.24 -10.72
C PHE A 204 -9.78 4.77 -11.16
N ILE A 205 -10.22 3.85 -10.27
CA ILE A 205 -10.27 2.41 -10.60
C ILE A 205 -11.22 2.13 -11.78
N PRO A 206 -12.47 2.63 -11.81
CA PRO A 206 -13.31 2.52 -13.00
C PRO A 206 -12.69 3.17 -14.24
N TRP A 207 -12.12 4.36 -14.10
CA TRP A 207 -11.46 5.03 -15.21
C TRP A 207 -10.30 4.19 -15.78
N ALA A 208 -9.46 3.63 -14.92
CA ALA A 208 -8.34 2.77 -15.33
C ALA A 208 -8.82 1.52 -16.08
N ALA A 209 -9.90 0.90 -15.62
CA ALA A 209 -10.50 -0.25 -16.29
C ALA A 209 -11.09 0.08 -17.67
N ASP A 210 -11.60 1.31 -17.85
CA ASP A 210 -12.21 1.75 -19.12
C ASP A 210 -11.17 2.21 -20.16
N HIS A 211 -9.95 2.64 -19.73
CA HIS A 211 -9.01 3.35 -20.59
C HIS A 211 -7.64 2.66 -20.72
N LEU A 212 -7.30 1.73 -19.84
CA LEU A 212 -6.00 1.05 -19.82
C LEU A 212 -6.19 -0.45 -20.05
N ASP A 213 -5.14 -1.10 -20.57
CA ASP A 213 -5.09 -2.55 -20.48
C ASP A 213 -4.96 -3.01 -19.02
N ASP A 214 -5.28 -4.28 -18.76
CA ASP A 214 -5.31 -4.84 -17.39
C ASP A 214 -3.97 -4.68 -16.66
N ASP A 215 -2.86 -4.90 -17.36
CA ASP A 215 -1.51 -4.85 -16.78
C ASP A 215 -1.10 -3.43 -16.39
N LEU A 216 -1.40 -2.44 -17.24
CA LEU A 216 -1.13 -1.03 -16.95
C LEU A 216 -2.10 -0.49 -15.90
N GLY A 217 -3.37 -0.90 -15.97
CA GLY A 217 -4.40 -0.53 -14.99
C GLY A 217 -4.06 -0.97 -13.58
N GLU A 218 -3.58 -2.21 -13.39
CA GLU A 218 -3.12 -2.72 -12.09
C GLU A 218 -1.92 -1.93 -11.57
N ALA A 219 -0.91 -1.68 -12.43
CA ALA A 219 0.26 -0.89 -12.06
C ALA A 219 -0.11 0.53 -11.65
N ALA A 220 -1.02 1.17 -12.40
CA ALA A 220 -1.49 2.52 -12.11
C ALA A 220 -2.26 2.61 -10.80
N VAL A 221 -3.12 1.62 -10.48
CA VAL A 221 -3.81 1.53 -9.20
C VAL A 221 -2.83 1.34 -8.05
N ALA A 222 -1.82 0.48 -8.21
CA ALA A 222 -0.77 0.26 -7.20
C ALA A 222 0.05 1.54 -6.94
N LEU A 223 0.47 2.25 -8.00
CA LEU A 223 1.21 3.52 -7.88
C LEU A 223 0.36 4.62 -7.23
N ARG A 224 -0.87 4.78 -7.69
CA ARG A 224 -1.81 5.74 -7.10
C ARG A 224 -2.01 5.49 -5.60
N ARG A 225 -2.16 4.24 -5.17
CA ARG A 225 -2.28 3.88 -3.75
C ARG A 225 -1.01 4.23 -2.97
N ALA A 226 0.15 4.00 -3.54
CA ALA A 226 1.42 4.38 -2.92
C ALA A 226 1.53 5.90 -2.73
N CYS A 227 1.05 6.70 -3.70
CA CYS A 227 0.98 8.16 -3.56
C CYS A 227 0.11 8.61 -2.37
N ASP A 228 -1.01 7.92 -2.09
CA ASP A 228 -1.84 8.19 -0.90
C ASP A 228 -1.07 7.91 0.40
N ILE A 229 -0.42 6.75 0.47
CA ILE A 229 0.21 6.27 1.72
C ILE A 229 1.52 7.04 2.01
N ALA A 230 2.22 7.49 0.97
CA ALA A 230 3.45 8.28 1.10
C ALA A 230 3.24 9.56 1.94
N HIS A 231 2.02 10.13 1.97
CA HIS A 231 1.70 11.26 2.84
C HIS A 231 1.88 10.96 4.33
N GLY A 232 1.86 9.70 4.74
CA GLY A 232 2.15 9.29 6.12
C GLY A 232 3.55 9.69 6.60
N ARG A 233 4.48 10.01 5.69
CA ARG A 233 5.83 10.50 6.02
C ARG A 233 5.85 11.95 6.52
N GLN A 234 4.78 12.73 6.31
CA GLN A 234 4.68 14.13 6.76
C GLN A 234 4.72 14.29 8.28
N GLY A 235 4.38 13.25 9.03
CA GLY A 235 4.27 13.34 10.47
C GLY A 235 4.74 12.09 11.19
N ASP A 236 4.97 12.24 12.49
CA ASP A 236 5.30 11.13 13.36
C ASP A 236 4.01 10.49 13.91
N LEU A 237 3.67 9.32 13.41
CA LEU A 237 2.51 8.55 13.88
C LEU A 237 2.66 8.08 15.33
N ASP A 238 3.88 8.04 15.87
CA ASP A 238 4.14 7.63 17.26
C ASP A 238 3.67 8.68 18.28
N LEU A 239 3.29 9.89 17.83
CA LEU A 239 2.65 10.93 18.65
C LEU A 239 1.19 10.62 18.99
N PHE A 240 0.57 9.65 18.33
CA PHE A 240 -0.83 9.26 18.54
C PHE A 240 -0.91 7.92 19.26
N ASP A 241 -1.65 7.84 20.37
CA ASP A 241 -1.81 6.60 21.15
C ASP A 241 -2.75 5.59 20.46
N ARG A 242 -3.69 6.07 19.64
CA ARG A 242 -4.71 5.27 18.94
C ARG A 242 -5.16 5.90 17.63
N ALA A 243 -5.75 5.10 16.76
CA ALA A 243 -6.23 5.55 15.46
C ALA A 243 -7.28 6.67 15.54
N ALA A 244 -8.15 6.63 16.53
CA ALA A 244 -9.17 7.67 16.76
C ALA A 244 -8.59 9.06 17.12
N ALA A 245 -7.30 9.15 17.46
CA ALA A 245 -6.64 10.43 17.75
C ALA A 245 -6.06 11.09 16.50
N LEU A 246 -6.07 10.42 15.35
CA LEU A 246 -5.61 11.01 14.09
C LEU A 246 -6.50 12.18 13.66
N PRO A 247 -5.96 13.14 12.87
CA PRO A 247 -6.73 14.25 12.34
C PRO A 247 -7.99 13.81 11.60
N HIS A 248 -9.02 14.66 11.61
CA HIS A 248 -10.25 14.46 10.85
C HIS A 248 -9.96 14.20 9.36
N GLY A 249 -10.76 13.34 8.73
CA GLY A 249 -10.61 12.94 7.34
C GLY A 249 -10.05 11.53 7.13
N MET A 250 -9.60 10.88 8.21
CA MET A 250 -9.17 9.49 8.19
C MET A 250 -10.29 8.49 8.55
N ASP A 251 -11.46 8.99 8.95
CA ASP A 251 -12.59 8.16 9.41
C ASP A 251 -13.09 7.23 8.28
N GLY A 252 -13.16 5.95 8.58
CA GLY A 252 -13.74 4.93 7.71
C GLY A 252 -12.95 4.62 6.44
N ILE A 253 -11.70 5.07 6.30
CA ILE A 253 -10.88 4.79 5.11
C ILE A 253 -10.40 3.34 5.04
N CYS A 254 -10.29 2.65 6.17
CA CYS A 254 -9.92 1.23 6.26
C CYS A 254 -10.46 0.60 7.55
N HIS A 255 -10.30 -0.70 7.71
CA HIS A 255 -10.74 -1.48 8.88
C HIS A 255 -10.38 -0.84 10.23
N SER A 256 -9.12 -0.45 10.43
CA SER A 256 -8.66 0.13 11.70
C SER A 256 -9.18 1.54 11.95
N MET A 257 -9.66 2.23 10.91
CA MET A 257 -10.23 3.58 10.98
C MET A 257 -11.77 3.58 11.01
N GLN A 258 -12.41 2.41 11.05
CA GLN A 258 -13.86 2.36 11.25
C GLN A 258 -14.24 2.93 12.62
N PRO A 259 -15.39 3.63 12.76
CA PRO A 259 -15.81 4.20 14.04
C PRO A 259 -15.86 3.20 15.19
N SER A 260 -16.15 1.93 14.91
CA SER A 260 -16.16 0.85 15.89
C SER A 260 -14.77 0.36 16.27
N THR A 261 -13.78 0.49 15.41
CA THR A 261 -12.44 -0.09 15.57
C THR A 261 -11.41 0.95 16.02
N ALA A 262 -11.47 2.16 15.48
CA ALA A 262 -10.50 3.22 15.74
C ALA A 262 -10.25 3.54 17.23
N PRO A 263 -11.27 3.51 18.13
CA PRO A 263 -11.05 3.75 19.56
C PRO A 263 -10.20 2.69 20.27
N VAL A 264 -10.15 1.45 19.74
CA VAL A 264 -9.39 0.31 20.30
C VAL A 264 -8.13 -0.03 19.52
N ALA A 265 -7.92 0.63 18.39
CA ALA A 265 -6.74 0.48 17.52
C ALA A 265 -5.56 1.24 18.14
N LEU A 266 -4.79 0.58 19.02
CA LEU A 266 -3.62 1.18 19.66
C LEU A 266 -2.44 1.27 18.72
N ARG A 267 -1.58 2.28 18.92
CA ARG A 267 -0.37 2.48 18.14
C ARG A 267 0.68 1.39 18.42
N ASN A 268 1.21 0.78 17.38
CA ASN A 268 2.42 -0.04 17.41
C ASN A 268 3.64 0.88 17.28
N ILE A 269 4.10 1.42 18.42
CA ILE A 269 5.19 2.40 18.47
C ILE A 269 6.45 1.83 17.80
N GLY A 270 7.10 2.65 16.99
CA GLY A 270 8.32 2.29 16.26
C GLY A 270 8.11 1.30 15.13
N SER A 271 6.87 1.08 14.65
CA SER A 271 6.60 0.22 13.49
C SER A 271 6.94 0.88 12.15
N GLY A 272 6.98 2.23 12.08
CA GLY A 272 7.38 2.96 10.89
C GLY A 272 8.89 2.84 10.63
N ARG A 273 9.28 2.61 9.37
CA ARG A 273 10.68 2.51 8.90
C ARG A 273 10.90 3.44 7.71
N ASP A 274 12.13 3.91 7.55
CA ASP A 274 12.55 4.71 6.41
C ASP A 274 13.36 3.84 5.43
N PHE A 275 12.74 3.42 4.36
CA PHE A 275 13.39 2.63 3.32
C PHE A 275 14.00 3.48 2.20
N THR A 276 14.15 4.81 2.36
CA THR A 276 14.76 5.68 1.34
C THR A 276 16.05 5.08 0.78
N ASP A 277 16.97 4.71 1.66
CA ASP A 277 18.30 4.18 1.31
C ASP A 277 18.42 2.66 1.56
N HIS A 278 17.31 1.98 1.83
CA HIS A 278 17.27 0.56 2.24
C HIS A 278 16.23 -0.25 1.45
N ALA A 279 15.94 0.12 0.21
CA ALA A 279 14.92 -0.52 -0.62
C ALA A 279 15.18 -2.03 -0.86
N GLU A 280 16.44 -2.46 -0.82
CA GLU A 280 16.85 -3.86 -0.95
C GLU A 280 16.37 -4.76 0.20
N LEU A 281 16.07 -4.16 1.37
CA LEU A 281 15.56 -4.89 2.53
C LEU A 281 14.06 -5.17 2.47
N LEU A 282 13.32 -4.49 1.56
CA LEU A 282 11.90 -4.76 1.38
C LEU A 282 11.68 -6.19 0.89
N LEU A 283 10.92 -6.99 1.66
CA LEU A 283 10.62 -8.40 1.41
C LEU A 283 11.85 -9.31 1.26
N ALA A 284 13.02 -8.93 1.78
CA ALA A 284 14.26 -9.68 1.60
C ALA A 284 14.22 -11.11 2.20
N ASP A 285 13.25 -11.42 3.05
CA ASP A 285 13.02 -12.72 3.66
C ASP A 285 11.74 -13.43 3.17
N PHE A 286 11.15 -12.97 2.06
CA PHE A 286 9.91 -13.54 1.49
C PHE A 286 10.01 -15.05 1.29
N ASP A 287 11.09 -15.55 0.69
CA ASP A 287 11.29 -16.97 0.41
C ASP A 287 11.44 -17.84 1.67
N ARG A 288 11.81 -17.25 2.81
CA ARG A 288 11.90 -17.98 4.09
C ARG A 288 10.55 -18.25 4.73
N ARG A 289 9.49 -17.55 4.26
CA ARG A 289 8.12 -17.64 4.79
C ARG A 289 7.16 -18.40 3.89
N THR A 290 7.63 -18.90 2.75
CA THR A 290 6.80 -19.60 1.74
C THR A 290 6.75 -21.12 1.90
#